data_d315a83c88e80b7c21f83f3b2ebd0b5f
#
_entry.id   d315a83c88e80b7c21f83f3b2ebd0b5f
#
_cell.length_a   1.000
_cell.length_b   1.000
_cell.length_c   1.000
_cell.angle_alpha   90.00
_cell.angle_beta   90.00
_cell.angle_gamma   90.00
#
_symmetry.space_group_name_H-M   'P 1'
#
loop_
_entity.id
_entity.type
_entity.pdbx_description
1 polymer ?
#
loop_
_entity_poly.entity_id
_entity_poly.type
_entity_poly.pdbx_seq_one_letter_code
_entity_poly.pdbx_strand_id
1 'polypeptide(L)'
;MEQETAEHRSGSDRPKWMGYAQAILILAVIGVVLYFAQAPNRMERDPISDLTLDQAKPAVSVVQPVPTEQALRVDLTGAVTLRGTVKVMSEVGGRVVWVSPSFRNGGSIAANETFIRLDPVEYELDLEAATAEVARADARVLVERARAEESLDSFARENPGADIPAWVRRVPQIAQSEAELMKARAEMKRARLRLDRTEISLPFDVRVTAADIDVGQLVGPAELVGRATSLGSVYRTDAVQVRAPVEQESLAYLAPAIGRSATIRAESGTFHAVVERTSAIIGPKSRLAALFLKFAESHPVETLPRPGSFVEVSIAGPVHDNVLVLPESAMQDRGSVWVVDDGGTLQAVAPQVLGHVDGGVLVEAFDVGAGIVVGSFRGAREGLAVEVSDAPASE
;
A
#
# COMPACT_ATOMS: atom_id res chain seq x y z
N MET A 1 0.36 70.13 -60.73
CA MET A 1 1.30 71.24 -60.65
C MET A 1 2.66 70.62 -60.75
N GLU A 2 3.14 70.45 -62.01
CA GLU A 2 4.02 71.42 -62.68
C GLU A 2 5.33 71.52 -61.88
N GLN A 3 6.46 71.39 -62.39
CA GLN A 3 7.10 71.48 -63.72
C GLN A 3 8.53 71.05 -63.52
N GLU A 4 9.10 70.24 -64.33
CA GLU A 4 9.76 70.57 -65.57
C GLU A 4 11.24 71.01 -65.43
N THR A 5 12.01 70.23 -66.19
CA THR A 5 13.16 70.67 -67.08
C THR A 5 14.49 70.94 -66.36
N ALA A 6 15.65 70.64 -66.84
CA ALA A 6 16.13 70.43 -68.19
C ALA A 6 17.56 69.82 -68.20
N GLU A 7 17.84 69.12 -69.23
CA GLU A 7 19.12 68.89 -69.94
C GLU A 7 20.35 69.68 -69.52
N HIS A 8 21.50 69.01 -69.47
CA HIS A 8 22.63 69.47 -70.22
C HIS A 8 23.57 68.31 -70.62
N ARG A 9 23.67 68.11 -71.96
CA ARG A 9 24.70 67.29 -72.62
C ARG A 9 26.04 68.00 -72.48
N SER A 10 27.10 67.21 -72.21
CA SER A 10 28.46 67.55 -72.63
C SER A 10 29.14 66.27 -73.05
N GLY A 11 29.31 66.09 -74.31
CA GLY A 11 30.15 65.10 -74.94
C GLY A 11 31.63 65.41 -74.70
N SER A 12 32.38 64.38 -74.40
CA SER A 12 33.83 64.43 -74.63
C SER A 12 34.24 63.21 -75.44
N ASP A 13 34.61 63.44 -76.63
CA ASP A 13 35.28 62.52 -77.54
C ASP A 13 36.47 61.85 -76.87
N ARG A 14 36.36 60.54 -76.64
CA ARG A 14 37.51 59.72 -76.24
C ARG A 14 38.01 59.03 -77.50
N PRO A 15 39.33 59.16 -77.86
CA PRO A 15 39.88 58.58 -79.07
C PRO A 15 39.76 57.04 -79.01
N LYS A 16 39.26 56.45 -80.10
CA LYS A 16 38.96 55.01 -80.25
C LYS A 16 40.14 54.07 -80.02
N TRP A 17 41.36 54.52 -79.94
CA TRP A 17 42.52 53.71 -79.66
C TRP A 17 42.65 53.32 -78.15
N MET A 18 42.02 54.06 -77.25
CA MET A 18 42.01 53.81 -75.84
C MET A 18 41.17 52.56 -75.47
N GLY A 19 40.12 52.26 -76.29
CA GLY A 19 39.32 51.03 -76.12
C GLY A 19 40.10 49.77 -76.51
N TYR A 20 40.98 49.86 -77.52
CA TYR A 20 41.83 48.72 -77.86
C TYR A 20 42.95 48.47 -76.84
N ALA A 21 43.48 49.49 -76.19
CA ALA A 21 44.47 49.36 -75.15
C ALA A 21 43.86 48.70 -73.89
N GLN A 22 42.60 49.06 -73.61
CA GLN A 22 41.87 48.44 -72.43
C GLN A 22 41.50 46.98 -72.72
N ALA A 23 41.12 46.66 -73.96
CA ALA A 23 40.84 45.27 -74.36
C ALA A 23 42.08 44.38 -74.30
N ILE A 24 43.26 44.90 -74.74
CA ILE A 24 44.56 44.19 -74.68
C ILE A 24 44.95 43.98 -73.25
N LEU A 25 44.74 44.96 -72.36
CA LEU A 25 45.08 44.84 -70.91
C LEU A 25 44.18 43.77 -70.21
N ILE A 26 42.90 43.73 -70.56
CA ILE A 26 41.99 42.72 -70.05
C ILE A 26 42.39 41.33 -70.57
N LEU A 27 42.74 41.18 -71.86
CA LEU A 27 43.23 39.91 -72.39
C LEU A 27 44.57 39.48 -71.80
N ALA A 28 45.46 40.43 -71.52
CA ALA A 28 46.71 40.11 -70.78
C ALA A 28 46.47 39.63 -69.37
N VAL A 29 45.56 40.27 -68.62
CA VAL A 29 45.17 39.82 -67.24
C VAL A 29 44.51 38.45 -67.30
N ILE A 30 43.62 38.20 -68.26
CA ILE A 30 43.01 36.87 -68.43
C ILE A 30 44.09 35.82 -68.75
N GLY A 31 45.04 36.15 -69.65
CA GLY A 31 46.15 35.27 -69.97
C GLY A 31 47.04 34.92 -68.76
N VAL A 32 47.34 35.90 -67.91
CA VAL A 32 48.09 35.68 -66.67
C VAL A 32 47.34 34.84 -65.72
N VAL A 33 46.02 35.09 -65.56
CA VAL A 33 45.17 34.25 -64.64
C VAL A 33 45.08 32.83 -65.21
N LEU A 34 44.91 32.62 -66.48
CA LEU A 34 44.90 31.28 -67.07
C LEU A 34 46.27 30.60 -66.99
N TYR A 35 47.36 31.32 -67.09
CA TYR A 35 48.70 30.80 -66.95
C TYR A 35 48.94 30.32 -65.51
N PHE A 36 48.53 31.08 -64.48
CA PHE A 36 48.56 30.63 -63.08
C PHE A 36 47.55 29.56 -62.75
N ALA A 37 46.38 29.53 -63.41
CA ALA A 37 45.39 28.49 -63.27
C ALA A 37 45.82 27.15 -63.91
N GLN A 38 46.73 27.16 -64.88
CA GLN A 38 47.27 25.95 -65.51
C GLN A 38 48.57 25.46 -64.88
N ALA A 39 49.08 26.14 -63.83
CA ALA A 39 50.19 25.61 -63.05
C ALA A 39 49.72 24.36 -62.34
N PRO A 40 50.19 23.17 -62.70
CA PRO A 40 49.83 21.99 -61.95
C PRO A 40 50.46 22.08 -60.54
N ASN A 41 49.66 22.33 -59.52
CA ASN A 41 50.07 22.03 -58.18
C ASN A 41 50.27 20.49 -58.07
N ARG A 42 51.40 20.05 -58.55
CA ARG A 42 51.95 18.79 -58.11
C ARG A 42 52.50 18.99 -56.68
N MET A 43 51.57 19.04 -55.69
CA MET A 43 51.90 18.49 -54.41
C MET A 43 52.09 17.00 -54.67
N GLU A 44 53.29 16.57 -54.79
CA GLU A 44 53.65 15.21 -54.56
C GLU A 44 53.10 14.86 -53.14
N ARG A 45 51.93 14.20 -53.13
CA ARG A 45 51.53 13.44 -51.97
C ARG A 45 52.53 12.31 -51.93
N ASP A 46 53.44 12.40 -50.99
CA ASP A 46 54.14 11.24 -50.51
C ASP A 46 53.05 10.16 -50.27
N PRO A 47 53.20 8.94 -50.78
CA PRO A 47 52.33 7.86 -50.36
C PRO A 47 52.50 7.82 -48.87
N ILE A 48 51.43 8.21 -48.13
CA ILE A 48 51.33 7.89 -46.73
C ILE A 48 51.49 6.38 -46.74
N SER A 49 52.69 5.93 -46.45
CA SER A 49 52.97 4.57 -46.04
C SER A 49 51.86 4.22 -45.11
N ASP A 50 51.24 3.07 -45.31
CA ASP A 50 50.33 2.45 -44.38
C ASP A 50 50.88 2.50 -42.94
N LEU A 51 50.81 3.69 -42.33
CA LEU A 51 50.68 3.79 -40.92
C LEU A 51 49.31 3.16 -40.69
N THR A 52 49.28 1.85 -40.49
CA THR A 52 48.27 1.24 -39.64
C THR A 52 48.21 2.17 -38.44
N LEU A 53 47.26 3.11 -38.47
CA LEU A 53 46.79 3.76 -37.29
C LEU A 53 46.37 2.58 -36.41
N ASP A 54 47.32 2.16 -35.58
CA ASP A 54 46.98 1.39 -34.38
C ASP A 54 45.94 2.25 -33.72
N GLN A 55 44.66 1.97 -34.06
CA GLN A 55 43.55 2.71 -33.49
C GLN A 55 43.69 2.44 -32.00
N ALA A 56 44.20 3.44 -31.30
CA ALA A 56 44.33 3.37 -29.87
C ALA A 56 42.99 2.87 -29.34
N LYS A 57 43.00 1.64 -28.83
CA LYS A 57 41.81 1.01 -28.30
C LYS A 57 41.28 1.94 -27.20
N PRO A 58 40.04 2.35 -27.25
CA PRO A 58 39.52 3.19 -26.18
C PRO A 58 39.60 2.45 -24.85
N ALA A 59 40.15 3.12 -23.84
CA ALA A 59 40.23 2.59 -22.50
C ALA A 59 38.85 2.62 -21.83
N VAL A 60 38.43 1.52 -21.25
CA VAL A 60 37.17 1.39 -20.50
C VAL A 60 37.47 0.91 -19.08
N SER A 61 36.80 1.52 -18.11
CA SER A 61 36.84 1.05 -16.73
C SER A 61 35.88 -0.13 -16.56
N VAL A 62 36.36 -1.21 -15.95
CA VAL A 62 35.55 -2.42 -15.71
C VAL A 62 35.48 -2.76 -14.24
N VAL A 63 34.41 -3.44 -13.86
CA VAL A 63 34.25 -4.09 -12.58
C VAL A 63 34.05 -5.59 -12.81
N GLN A 64 34.62 -6.42 -11.95
CA GLN A 64 34.42 -7.87 -11.95
C GLN A 64 33.55 -8.27 -10.76
N PRO A 65 32.22 -8.27 -10.88
CA PRO A 65 31.35 -8.69 -9.79
C PRO A 65 31.51 -10.20 -9.56
N VAL A 66 31.52 -10.58 -8.30
CA VAL A 66 31.61 -11.98 -7.89
C VAL A 66 30.18 -12.47 -7.59
N PRO A 67 29.77 -13.65 -8.07
CA PRO A 67 28.50 -14.24 -7.72
C PRO A 67 28.39 -14.41 -6.20
N THR A 68 27.30 -13.89 -5.63
CA THR A 68 27.03 -13.93 -4.19
C THR A 68 25.58 -14.39 -3.94
N GLU A 69 25.32 -14.81 -2.70
CA GLU A 69 23.98 -14.95 -2.18
C GLU A 69 23.52 -13.58 -1.67
N GLN A 70 22.42 -13.08 -2.19
CA GLN A 70 21.91 -11.77 -1.82
C GLN A 70 20.42 -11.80 -1.50
N ALA A 71 20.06 -11.29 -0.33
CA ALA A 71 18.67 -11.05 0.04
C ALA A 71 18.16 -9.76 -0.62
N LEU A 72 17.08 -9.86 -1.35
CA LEU A 72 16.41 -8.68 -1.87
C LEU A 72 15.76 -7.90 -0.72
N ARG A 73 15.75 -6.57 -0.79
CA ARG A 73 15.07 -5.70 0.14
C ARG A 73 14.28 -4.66 -0.65
N VAL A 74 13.07 -4.39 -0.21
CA VAL A 74 12.24 -3.34 -0.78
C VAL A 74 11.92 -2.33 0.31
N ASP A 75 12.42 -1.11 0.14
CA ASP A 75 12.20 -0.01 1.06
C ASP A 75 11.09 0.90 0.53
N LEU A 76 10.10 1.16 1.38
CA LEU A 76 8.87 1.87 1.06
C LEU A 76 8.57 2.90 2.15
N THR A 77 7.86 3.95 1.78
CA THR A 77 7.23 4.83 2.77
C THR A 77 5.77 4.44 2.95
N GLY A 78 5.39 4.14 4.20
CA GLY A 78 4.03 3.78 4.56
C GLY A 78 3.39 4.80 5.50
N ALA A 79 2.10 4.65 5.70
CA ALA A 79 1.35 5.39 6.71
C ALA A 79 0.70 4.41 7.69
N VAL A 80 0.76 4.73 8.97
CA VAL A 80 0.03 3.99 10.00
C VAL A 80 -1.45 4.31 9.85
N THR A 81 -2.25 3.27 9.67
CA THR A 81 -3.69 3.39 9.45
C THR A 81 -4.45 2.45 10.37
N LEU A 82 -5.75 2.68 10.48
CA LEU A 82 -6.64 1.77 11.18
C LEU A 82 -7.29 0.80 10.19
N ARG A 83 -7.41 -0.47 10.56
CA ARG A 83 -8.19 -1.46 9.80
C ARG A 83 -9.67 -1.06 9.75
N GLY A 84 -10.18 -0.44 10.82
CA GLY A 84 -11.53 0.07 10.93
C GLY A 84 -11.75 0.81 12.24
N THR A 85 -12.82 1.58 12.27
CA THR A 85 -13.33 2.26 13.47
C THR A 85 -14.72 1.72 13.78
N VAL A 86 -15.05 1.59 15.05
CA VAL A 86 -16.36 1.18 15.55
C VAL A 86 -17.08 2.42 16.06
N LYS A 87 -18.27 2.69 15.52
CA LYS A 87 -19.18 3.68 16.09
C LYS A 87 -19.94 3.03 17.22
N VAL A 88 -19.80 3.57 18.42
CA VAL A 88 -20.54 3.12 19.59
C VAL A 88 -21.93 3.74 19.58
N MET A 89 -22.95 2.91 19.64
CA MET A 89 -24.35 3.33 19.64
C MET A 89 -25.07 2.63 20.78
N SER A 90 -26.09 3.27 21.35
CA SER A 90 -26.94 2.63 22.35
C SER A 90 -27.99 1.71 21.68
N GLU A 91 -28.12 0.49 22.18
CA GLU A 91 -29.14 -0.47 21.75
C GLU A 91 -30.49 -0.27 22.45
N VAL A 92 -30.48 0.45 23.59
CA VAL A 92 -31.66 0.77 24.41
C VAL A 92 -31.75 2.27 24.63
N GLY A 93 -32.94 2.80 24.86
CA GLY A 93 -33.16 4.19 25.16
C GLY A 93 -32.93 4.49 26.63
N GLY A 94 -32.47 5.71 26.97
CA GLY A 94 -32.34 6.12 28.36
C GLY A 94 -31.54 7.39 28.52
N ARG A 95 -31.60 7.95 29.73
CA ARG A 95 -30.75 9.07 30.11
C ARG A 95 -29.39 8.55 30.58
N VAL A 96 -28.31 9.17 30.10
CA VAL A 96 -26.97 8.86 30.59
C VAL A 96 -26.81 9.34 32.02
N VAL A 97 -26.52 8.42 32.92
CA VAL A 97 -26.31 8.72 34.38
C VAL A 97 -24.84 8.74 34.73
N TRP A 98 -23.99 8.07 33.96
CA TRP A 98 -22.55 8.02 34.20
C TRP A 98 -21.78 7.76 32.92
N VAL A 99 -20.61 8.43 32.80
CA VAL A 99 -19.62 8.23 31.74
C VAL A 99 -18.25 8.05 32.38
N SER A 100 -17.52 7.02 31.96
CA SER A 100 -16.17 6.77 32.47
C SER A 100 -15.24 7.94 32.13
N PRO A 101 -14.40 8.37 33.05
CA PRO A 101 -13.32 9.33 32.76
C PRO A 101 -12.36 8.88 31.66
N SER A 102 -12.27 7.56 31.42
CA SER A 102 -11.49 6.97 30.33
C SER A 102 -12.16 7.11 28.96
N PHE A 103 -13.48 7.33 28.90
CA PHE A 103 -14.22 7.54 27.66
C PHE A 103 -14.11 9.01 27.21
N ARG A 104 -12.92 9.38 26.75
CA ARG A 104 -12.58 10.71 26.21
C ARG A 104 -11.59 10.54 25.05
N ASN A 105 -11.47 11.55 24.21
CA ASN A 105 -10.56 11.53 23.07
C ASN A 105 -9.15 11.11 23.50
N GLY A 106 -8.64 10.02 22.91
CA GLY A 106 -7.34 9.44 23.23
C GLY A 106 -7.33 8.51 24.45
N GLY A 107 -8.45 8.34 25.15
CA GLY A 107 -8.56 7.41 26.27
C GLY A 107 -8.51 5.94 25.85
N SER A 108 -8.23 5.06 26.81
CA SER A 108 -8.18 3.61 26.63
C SER A 108 -9.19 2.94 27.56
N ILE A 109 -9.89 1.93 27.05
CA ILE A 109 -10.90 1.16 27.77
C ILE A 109 -10.57 -0.32 27.59
N ALA A 110 -10.55 -1.06 28.69
CA ALA A 110 -10.28 -2.48 28.66
C ALA A 110 -11.50 -3.28 28.18
N ALA A 111 -11.26 -4.51 27.73
CA ALA A 111 -12.31 -5.43 27.34
C ALA A 111 -13.29 -5.67 28.49
N ASN A 112 -14.59 -5.63 28.20
CA ASN A 112 -15.70 -5.79 29.15
C ASN A 112 -15.76 -4.73 30.28
N GLU A 113 -14.98 -3.66 30.20
CA GLU A 113 -15.11 -2.52 31.10
C GLU A 113 -16.34 -1.70 30.70
N THR A 114 -17.26 -1.46 31.68
CA THR A 114 -18.40 -0.54 31.46
C THR A 114 -17.90 0.89 31.41
N PHE A 115 -18.20 1.59 30.33
CA PHE A 115 -17.76 2.99 30.15
C PHE A 115 -18.89 4.00 30.05
N ILE A 116 -20.14 3.55 29.84
CA ILE A 116 -21.32 4.39 29.92
C ILE A 116 -22.42 3.61 30.63
N ARG A 117 -23.18 4.28 31.51
CA ARG A 117 -24.39 3.74 32.15
C ARG A 117 -25.58 4.63 31.81
N LEU A 118 -26.66 3.97 31.43
CA LEU A 118 -27.97 4.60 31.30
C LEU A 118 -28.77 4.40 32.59
N ASP A 119 -29.81 5.20 32.80
CA ASP A 119 -30.73 5.05 33.90
C ASP A 119 -31.42 3.67 33.81
N PRO A 120 -31.21 2.77 34.79
CA PRO A 120 -31.72 1.41 34.74
C PRO A 120 -33.13 1.24 35.30
N VAL A 121 -33.70 2.27 35.96
CA VAL A 121 -34.90 2.12 36.81
C VAL A 121 -36.08 1.50 36.06
N GLU A 122 -36.38 1.98 34.85
CA GLU A 122 -37.49 1.42 34.05
C GLU A 122 -37.23 -0.05 33.68
N TYR A 123 -36.00 -0.42 33.37
CA TYR A 123 -35.58 -1.76 32.97
C TYR A 123 -35.59 -2.74 34.19
N GLU A 124 -35.25 -2.23 35.39
CA GLU A 124 -35.33 -3.00 36.65
C GLU A 124 -36.79 -3.34 36.95
N LEU A 125 -37.70 -2.36 36.81
CA LEU A 125 -39.14 -2.58 37.00
C LEU A 125 -39.72 -3.55 35.96
N ASP A 126 -39.29 -3.46 34.71
CA ASP A 126 -39.68 -4.40 33.65
C ASP A 126 -39.24 -5.85 34.00
N LEU A 127 -38.02 -6.01 34.53
CA LEU A 127 -37.48 -7.31 34.96
C LEU A 127 -38.24 -7.86 36.16
N GLU A 128 -38.57 -7.01 37.14
CA GLU A 128 -39.36 -7.39 38.29
C GLU A 128 -40.76 -7.88 37.88
N ALA A 129 -41.45 -7.14 37.00
CA ALA A 129 -42.76 -7.51 36.45
C ALA A 129 -42.70 -8.85 35.70
N ALA A 130 -41.69 -9.03 34.84
CA ALA A 130 -41.47 -10.27 34.10
C ALA A 130 -41.16 -11.46 35.03
N THR A 131 -40.43 -11.22 36.10
CA THR A 131 -40.12 -12.24 37.13
C THR A 131 -41.38 -12.67 37.89
N ALA A 132 -42.26 -11.72 38.22
CA ALA A 132 -43.55 -12.03 38.86
C ALA A 132 -44.46 -12.85 37.90
N GLU A 133 -44.41 -12.58 36.59
CA GLU A 133 -45.18 -13.38 35.60
C GLU A 133 -44.64 -14.82 35.49
N VAL A 134 -43.34 -15.04 35.58
CA VAL A 134 -42.77 -16.40 35.68
C VAL A 134 -43.28 -17.13 36.90
N ALA A 135 -43.27 -16.48 38.07
CA ALA A 135 -43.80 -17.08 39.30
C ALA A 135 -45.28 -17.44 39.19
N ARG A 136 -46.09 -16.59 38.57
CA ARG A 136 -47.49 -16.83 38.32
C ARG A 136 -47.72 -18.03 37.39
N ALA A 137 -46.95 -18.07 36.27
CA ALA A 137 -47.06 -19.18 35.31
C ALA A 137 -46.61 -20.52 35.90
N ASP A 138 -45.56 -20.51 36.74
CA ASP A 138 -45.05 -21.68 37.44
C ASP A 138 -46.11 -22.22 38.42
N ALA A 139 -46.74 -21.33 39.22
CA ALA A 139 -47.84 -21.69 40.10
C ALA A 139 -49.05 -22.35 39.32
N ARG A 140 -49.35 -21.88 38.11
CA ARG A 140 -50.36 -22.52 37.24
C ARG A 140 -49.99 -23.95 36.86
N VAL A 141 -48.72 -24.20 36.53
CA VAL A 141 -48.25 -25.57 36.22
C VAL A 141 -48.44 -26.47 37.44
N LEU A 142 -48.07 -25.98 38.62
CA LEU A 142 -48.25 -26.73 39.87
C LEU A 142 -49.75 -27.05 40.15
N VAL A 143 -50.66 -26.08 39.96
CA VAL A 143 -52.08 -26.27 40.10
C VAL A 143 -52.61 -27.32 39.14
N GLU A 144 -52.25 -27.26 37.84
CA GLU A 144 -52.69 -28.24 36.86
C GLU A 144 -52.14 -29.65 37.13
N ARG A 145 -50.92 -29.76 37.65
CA ARG A 145 -50.36 -31.05 38.08
C ARG A 145 -51.09 -31.61 39.29
N ALA A 146 -51.37 -30.79 40.30
CA ALA A 146 -52.17 -31.22 41.47
C ALA A 146 -53.59 -31.69 41.05
N ARG A 147 -54.25 -30.97 40.15
CA ARG A 147 -55.53 -31.38 39.55
C ARG A 147 -55.46 -32.69 38.78
N ALA A 148 -54.33 -32.93 38.07
CA ALA A 148 -54.13 -34.19 37.38
C ALA A 148 -53.99 -35.35 38.35
N GLU A 149 -53.26 -35.18 39.46
CA GLU A 149 -53.14 -36.18 40.54
C GLU A 149 -54.49 -36.50 41.15
N GLU A 150 -55.29 -35.47 41.49
CA GLU A 150 -56.64 -35.66 42.02
C GLU A 150 -57.54 -36.42 41.02
N SER A 151 -57.48 -36.06 39.74
CA SER A 151 -58.25 -36.76 38.70
C SER A 151 -57.83 -38.22 38.52
N LEU A 152 -56.54 -38.51 38.61
CA LEU A 152 -56.00 -39.86 38.57
C LEU A 152 -56.46 -40.69 39.76
N ASP A 153 -56.40 -40.14 40.97
CA ASP A 153 -56.86 -40.83 42.21
C ASP A 153 -58.37 -41.09 42.14
N SER A 154 -59.19 -40.19 41.67
CA SER A 154 -60.63 -40.39 41.53
C SER A 154 -60.95 -41.46 40.47
N PHE A 155 -60.31 -41.40 39.29
CA PHE A 155 -60.48 -42.38 38.23
C PHE A 155 -60.08 -43.79 38.65
N ALA A 156 -58.91 -43.95 39.34
CA ALA A 156 -58.43 -45.23 39.83
C ALA A 156 -59.37 -45.88 40.88
N ARG A 157 -60.06 -45.06 41.68
CA ARG A 157 -61.03 -45.54 42.65
C ARG A 157 -62.31 -45.98 41.94
N GLU A 158 -62.76 -45.29 40.95
CA GLU A 158 -63.99 -45.58 40.18
C GLU A 158 -63.85 -46.70 39.15
N ASN A 159 -62.63 -46.88 38.59
CA ASN A 159 -62.33 -47.83 37.52
C ASN A 159 -61.10 -48.67 37.84
N PRO A 160 -61.12 -49.59 38.80
CA PRO A 160 -59.99 -50.39 39.20
C PRO A 160 -59.47 -51.24 38.03
N GLY A 161 -58.21 -51.04 37.61
CA GLY A 161 -57.53 -51.80 36.57
C GLY A 161 -57.81 -51.33 35.12
N ALA A 162 -58.52 -50.25 34.88
CA ALA A 162 -58.74 -49.68 33.56
C ALA A 162 -57.50 -48.84 33.12
N ASP A 163 -57.24 -48.82 31.78
CA ASP A 163 -56.28 -47.93 31.20
C ASP A 163 -56.64 -46.46 31.42
N ILE A 164 -55.71 -45.66 31.89
CA ILE A 164 -55.91 -44.25 32.23
C ILE A 164 -55.83 -43.38 30.95
N PRO A 165 -56.91 -42.79 30.44
CA PRO A 165 -56.90 -41.93 29.27
C PRO A 165 -56.10 -40.65 29.49
N ALA A 166 -55.56 -40.06 28.37
CA ALA A 166 -54.74 -38.83 28.43
C ALA A 166 -55.50 -37.60 29.03
N TRP A 167 -56.83 -37.55 28.88
CA TRP A 167 -57.66 -36.48 29.43
C TRP A 167 -57.80 -36.56 30.97
N VAL A 168 -57.74 -37.75 31.55
CA VAL A 168 -57.68 -37.92 32.99
C VAL A 168 -56.37 -37.42 33.56
N ARG A 169 -55.25 -37.68 32.84
CA ARG A 169 -53.92 -37.17 33.15
C ARG A 169 -53.77 -35.67 32.90
N ARG A 170 -54.80 -35.01 32.37
CA ARG A 170 -54.81 -33.59 32.00
C ARG A 170 -53.57 -33.17 31.16
N VAL A 171 -53.08 -34.08 30.29
CA VAL A 171 -51.89 -33.87 29.49
C VAL A 171 -51.91 -32.59 28.65
N PRO A 172 -53.02 -32.26 27.94
CA PRO A 172 -53.08 -31.00 27.15
C PRO A 172 -53.04 -29.74 28.03
N GLN A 173 -53.69 -29.78 29.25
CA GLN A 173 -53.73 -28.63 30.16
C GLN A 173 -52.37 -28.37 30.79
N ILE A 174 -51.67 -29.45 31.20
CA ILE A 174 -50.31 -29.34 31.69
C ILE A 174 -49.38 -28.79 30.60
N ALA A 175 -49.44 -29.35 29.37
CA ALA A 175 -48.66 -28.88 28.25
C ALA A 175 -48.92 -27.41 27.92
N GLN A 176 -50.17 -26.96 28.00
CA GLN A 176 -50.53 -25.55 27.83
C GLN A 176 -49.87 -24.67 28.92
N SER A 177 -49.98 -25.05 30.18
CA SER A 177 -49.41 -24.30 31.31
C SER A 177 -47.89 -24.27 31.24
N GLU A 178 -47.23 -25.36 30.81
CA GLU A 178 -45.79 -25.42 30.57
C GLU A 178 -45.36 -24.50 29.41
N ALA A 179 -46.13 -24.43 28.36
CA ALA A 179 -45.90 -23.49 27.23
C ALA A 179 -46.05 -22.03 27.71
N GLU A 180 -47.03 -21.71 28.56
CA GLU A 180 -47.19 -20.39 29.17
C GLU A 180 -45.98 -20.04 30.07
N LEU A 181 -45.50 -20.99 30.86
CA LEU A 181 -44.26 -20.81 31.67
C LEU A 181 -43.02 -20.56 30.79
N MET A 182 -42.86 -21.33 29.71
CA MET A 182 -41.79 -21.10 28.75
C MET A 182 -41.83 -19.69 28.13
N LYS A 183 -43.00 -19.22 27.77
CA LYS A 183 -43.24 -17.86 27.28
C LYS A 183 -42.82 -16.82 28.32
N ALA A 184 -43.32 -16.94 29.55
CA ALA A 184 -42.97 -16.03 30.66
C ALA A 184 -41.48 -15.97 30.92
N ARG A 185 -40.79 -17.13 30.92
CA ARG A 185 -39.31 -17.21 31.06
C ARG A 185 -38.61 -16.54 29.90
N ALA A 186 -39.09 -16.63 28.70
CA ALA A 186 -38.53 -15.94 27.55
C ALA A 186 -38.65 -14.41 27.68
N GLU A 187 -39.80 -13.90 28.14
CA GLU A 187 -40.04 -12.47 28.38
C GLU A 187 -39.11 -11.96 29.52
N MET A 188 -38.95 -12.71 30.60
CA MET A 188 -37.99 -12.38 31.68
C MET A 188 -36.54 -12.28 31.14
N LYS A 189 -36.11 -13.22 30.27
CA LYS A 189 -34.80 -13.17 29.65
C LYS A 189 -34.63 -11.92 28.77
N ARG A 190 -35.68 -11.50 28.02
CA ARG A 190 -35.68 -10.27 27.25
C ARG A 190 -35.55 -9.03 28.13
N ALA A 191 -36.30 -8.98 29.23
CA ALA A 191 -36.22 -7.88 30.19
C ALA A 191 -34.80 -7.77 30.75
N ARG A 192 -34.24 -8.92 31.18
CA ARG A 192 -32.85 -8.99 31.65
C ARG A 192 -31.84 -8.47 30.63
N LEU A 193 -31.95 -8.93 29.40
CA LEU A 193 -31.06 -8.46 28.30
C LEU A 193 -31.18 -6.95 28.08
N ARG A 194 -32.37 -6.35 28.16
CA ARG A 194 -32.56 -4.92 28.07
C ARG A 194 -31.92 -4.17 29.25
N LEU A 195 -32.01 -4.70 30.42
CA LEU A 195 -31.33 -4.14 31.60
C LEU A 195 -29.80 -4.23 31.44
N ASP A 196 -29.27 -5.40 31.06
CA ASP A 196 -27.82 -5.56 30.85
C ASP A 196 -27.28 -4.57 29.78
N ARG A 197 -28.11 -4.20 28.79
CA ARG A 197 -27.75 -3.22 27.75
C ARG A 197 -27.77 -1.75 28.22
N THR A 198 -28.21 -1.47 29.43
CA THR A 198 -28.05 -0.14 30.05
C THR A 198 -26.61 0.13 30.46
N GLU A 199 -25.81 -0.92 30.65
CA GLU A 199 -24.38 -0.84 30.89
C GLU A 199 -23.63 -1.12 29.56
N ILE A 200 -22.99 -0.09 29.01
CA ILE A 200 -22.34 -0.18 27.70
C ILE A 200 -20.88 -0.55 27.92
N SER A 201 -20.48 -1.70 27.39
CA SER A 201 -19.14 -2.23 27.37
C SER A 201 -18.82 -2.85 26.01
N LEU A 202 -17.55 -3.13 25.74
CA LEU A 202 -17.11 -3.80 24.51
C LEU A 202 -16.27 -5.04 24.87
N PRO A 203 -16.38 -6.16 24.13
CA PRO A 203 -15.68 -7.41 24.45
C PRO A 203 -14.20 -7.41 24.02
N PHE A 204 -13.60 -6.26 23.74
CA PHE A 204 -12.22 -6.08 23.32
C PHE A 204 -11.68 -4.72 23.76
N ASP A 205 -10.37 -4.64 23.88
CA ASP A 205 -9.67 -3.40 24.24
C ASP A 205 -9.78 -2.37 23.13
N VAL A 206 -10.09 -1.12 23.51
CA VAL A 206 -10.28 -0.03 22.56
C VAL A 206 -9.56 1.24 22.96
N ARG A 207 -9.27 2.06 21.95
CA ARG A 207 -8.92 3.48 22.10
C ARG A 207 -10.01 4.35 21.51
N VAL A 208 -10.35 5.40 22.27
CA VAL A 208 -11.39 6.36 21.91
C VAL A 208 -10.84 7.38 20.94
N THR A 209 -11.46 7.51 19.76
CA THR A 209 -11.15 8.56 18.79
C THR A 209 -12.01 9.79 18.96
N ALA A 210 -13.28 9.59 19.31
CA ALA A 210 -14.21 10.67 19.62
C ALA A 210 -15.20 10.22 20.69
N ALA A 211 -15.45 11.06 21.68
CA ALA A 211 -16.48 10.89 22.68
C ALA A 211 -17.49 12.02 22.51
N ASP A 212 -18.73 11.67 22.12
CA ASP A 212 -19.76 12.62 21.73
C ASP A 212 -20.95 12.58 22.72
N ILE A 213 -20.68 12.27 23.98
CA ILE A 213 -21.73 12.01 24.99
C ILE A 213 -21.40 12.65 26.34
N ASP A 214 -22.43 13.21 26.96
CA ASP A 214 -22.38 13.79 28.31
C ASP A 214 -23.43 13.21 29.23
N VAL A 215 -23.16 13.27 30.54
CA VAL A 215 -24.12 12.90 31.59
C VAL A 215 -25.35 13.80 31.50
N GLY A 216 -26.55 13.20 31.58
CA GLY A 216 -27.84 13.89 31.46
C GLY A 216 -28.44 13.85 30.05
N GLN A 217 -27.67 13.48 29.04
CA GLN A 217 -28.15 13.38 27.68
C GLN A 217 -29.09 12.19 27.50
N LEU A 218 -30.15 12.34 26.68
CA LEU A 218 -31.05 11.25 26.28
C LEU A 218 -30.48 10.59 25.03
N VAL A 219 -30.32 9.28 25.06
CA VAL A 219 -29.78 8.46 23.97
C VAL A 219 -30.69 7.29 23.66
N GLY A 220 -30.52 6.70 22.49
CA GLY A 220 -31.30 5.51 22.13
C GLY A 220 -31.27 5.22 20.63
N PRO A 221 -31.93 4.12 20.22
CA PRO A 221 -32.15 3.78 18.83
C PRO A 221 -33.10 4.79 18.14
N ALA A 222 -33.07 4.82 16.81
CA ALA A 222 -33.82 5.81 16.02
C ALA A 222 -35.33 5.81 16.26
N GLU A 223 -35.89 4.66 16.60
CA GLU A 223 -37.30 4.46 16.88
C GLU A 223 -37.76 5.22 18.14
N LEU A 224 -36.87 5.44 19.10
CA LEU A 224 -37.18 6.13 20.36
C LEU A 224 -36.84 7.62 20.32
N VAL A 225 -35.73 8.00 19.68
CA VAL A 225 -35.20 9.38 19.71
C VAL A 225 -35.19 10.06 18.33
N GLY A 226 -35.85 9.44 17.33
CA GLY A 226 -35.96 9.97 15.96
C GLY A 226 -34.68 9.80 15.12
N ARG A 227 -33.54 9.59 15.72
CA ARG A 227 -32.25 9.32 15.07
C ARG A 227 -31.37 8.54 16.05
N ALA A 228 -30.77 7.43 15.58
CA ALA A 228 -29.82 6.69 16.38
C ALA A 228 -28.70 7.59 16.89
N THR A 229 -28.49 7.60 18.19
CA THR A 229 -27.50 8.47 18.85
C THR A 229 -26.15 7.80 18.85
N SER A 230 -25.16 8.42 18.18
CA SER A 230 -23.75 8.03 18.32
C SER A 230 -23.24 8.48 19.67
N LEU A 231 -22.71 7.58 20.45
CA LEU A 231 -22.09 7.86 21.75
C LEU A 231 -20.62 8.26 21.58
N GLY A 232 -20.00 7.84 20.47
CA GLY A 232 -18.61 8.09 20.14
C GLY A 232 -18.08 7.13 19.11
N SER A 233 -16.79 7.24 18.85
CA SER A 233 -16.06 6.36 17.93
C SER A 233 -14.83 5.82 18.61
N VAL A 234 -14.57 4.53 18.41
CA VAL A 234 -13.43 3.84 18.98
C VAL A 234 -12.74 2.98 17.92
N TYR A 235 -11.51 2.58 18.17
CA TYR A 235 -10.87 1.52 17.40
C TYR A 235 -10.27 0.47 18.33
N ARG A 236 -10.23 -0.75 17.84
CA ARG A 236 -9.59 -1.85 18.56
C ARG A 236 -8.09 -1.65 18.57
N THR A 237 -7.45 -1.94 19.68
CA THR A 237 -6.00 -1.77 19.83
C THR A 237 -5.19 -2.62 18.83
N ASP A 238 -5.72 -3.79 18.44
CA ASP A 238 -5.14 -4.66 17.41
C ASP A 238 -5.46 -4.25 15.95
N ALA A 239 -6.24 -3.19 15.76
CA ALA A 239 -6.62 -2.72 14.42
C ALA A 239 -5.60 -1.78 13.78
N VAL A 240 -4.50 -1.46 14.48
CA VAL A 240 -3.42 -0.62 13.95
C VAL A 240 -2.61 -1.43 12.93
N GLN A 241 -2.44 -0.88 11.75
CA GLN A 241 -1.69 -1.50 10.65
C GLN A 241 -0.90 -0.44 9.90
N VAL A 242 0.10 -0.85 9.13
CA VAL A 242 0.77 0.04 8.18
C VAL A 242 0.25 -0.22 6.78
N ARG A 243 -0.08 0.84 6.08
CA ARG A 243 -0.41 0.81 4.66
C ARG A 243 0.76 1.41 3.88
N ALA A 244 1.49 0.57 3.13
CA ALA A 244 2.61 0.97 2.28
C ALA A 244 2.20 0.89 0.81
N PRO A 245 2.14 2.01 0.08
CA PRO A 245 1.96 2.00 -1.37
C PRO A 245 3.21 1.41 -2.01
N VAL A 246 3.04 0.56 -3.03
CA VAL A 246 4.11 -0.15 -3.71
C VAL A 246 3.86 -0.15 -5.22
N GLU A 247 4.91 0.03 -6.00
CA GLU A 247 4.87 -0.12 -7.45
C GLU A 247 4.67 -1.58 -7.85
N GLN A 248 4.05 -1.81 -9.00
CA GLN A 248 3.75 -3.15 -9.48
C GLN A 248 5.03 -3.97 -9.72
N GLU A 249 6.09 -3.33 -10.16
CA GLU A 249 7.39 -3.95 -10.38
C GLU A 249 8.02 -4.41 -9.06
N SER A 250 8.09 -3.54 -8.05
CA SER A 250 8.57 -3.86 -6.71
C SER A 250 7.74 -4.95 -6.04
N LEU A 251 6.42 -4.97 -6.30
CA LEU A 251 5.55 -6.04 -5.81
C LEU A 251 5.87 -7.39 -6.46
N ALA A 252 6.25 -7.41 -7.74
CA ALA A 252 6.68 -8.62 -8.43
C ALA A 252 7.97 -9.20 -7.82
N TYR A 253 8.92 -8.35 -7.47
CA TYR A 253 10.17 -8.76 -6.78
C TYR A 253 9.93 -9.36 -5.39
N LEU A 254 8.85 -8.96 -4.71
CA LEU A 254 8.48 -9.51 -3.40
C LEU A 254 7.70 -10.84 -3.48
N ALA A 255 7.37 -11.34 -4.65
CA ALA A 255 6.50 -12.50 -4.79
C ALA A 255 7.08 -13.78 -4.13
N PRO A 256 6.30 -14.52 -3.30
CA PRO A 256 5.02 -14.13 -2.74
C PRO A 256 5.19 -13.06 -1.64
N ALA A 257 4.46 -11.95 -1.73
CA ALA A 257 4.62 -10.83 -0.78
C ALA A 257 3.97 -11.11 0.58
N ILE A 258 2.86 -11.86 0.60
CA ILE A 258 2.13 -12.19 1.84
C ILE A 258 2.98 -13.12 2.70
N GLY A 259 3.05 -12.82 4.02
CA GLY A 259 3.83 -13.58 4.99
C GLY A 259 5.29 -13.12 5.12
N ARG A 260 5.76 -12.20 4.28
CA ARG A 260 7.12 -11.69 4.40
C ARG A 260 7.28 -10.79 5.62
N SER A 261 8.42 -10.94 6.27
CA SER A 261 8.82 -10.10 7.38
C SER A 261 9.19 -8.69 6.92
N ALA A 262 8.86 -7.72 7.73
CA ALA A 262 9.18 -6.33 7.47
C ALA A 262 9.67 -5.66 8.77
N THR A 263 10.55 -4.70 8.60
CA THR A 263 10.99 -3.80 9.67
C THR A 263 10.39 -2.42 9.41
N ILE A 264 9.71 -1.90 10.42
CA ILE A 264 9.08 -0.57 10.37
C ILE A 264 9.90 0.37 11.24
N ARG A 265 10.41 1.44 10.66
CA ARG A 265 11.10 2.50 11.38
C ARG A 265 10.18 3.71 11.50
N ALA A 266 9.89 4.10 12.74
CA ALA A 266 9.12 5.27 13.10
C ALA A 266 9.93 6.17 14.04
N GLU A 267 9.48 7.39 14.28
CA GLU A 267 10.11 8.28 15.27
C GLU A 267 10.13 7.65 16.68
N SER A 268 9.11 6.84 17.02
CA SER A 268 8.99 6.14 18.30
C SER A 268 9.89 4.91 18.42
N GLY A 269 10.58 4.48 17.37
CA GLY A 269 11.46 3.32 17.37
C GLY A 269 11.30 2.40 16.16
N THR A 270 11.91 1.22 16.28
CA THR A 270 11.87 0.18 15.25
C THR A 270 10.94 -0.95 15.68
N PHE A 271 10.09 -1.39 14.76
CA PHE A 271 9.07 -2.41 15.00
C PHE A 271 9.17 -3.50 13.95
N HIS A 272 8.88 -4.73 14.38
CA HIS A 272 8.72 -5.86 13.45
C HIS A 272 7.27 -5.98 13.01
N ALA A 273 7.09 -6.33 11.76
CA ALA A 273 5.78 -6.52 11.15
C ALA A 273 5.83 -7.64 10.10
N VAL A 274 4.66 -8.06 9.67
CA VAL A 274 4.50 -9.05 8.61
C VAL A 274 3.51 -8.51 7.59
N VAL A 275 3.78 -8.72 6.31
CA VAL A 275 2.83 -8.42 5.24
C VAL A 275 1.64 -9.37 5.36
N GLU A 276 0.49 -8.83 5.76
CA GLU A 276 -0.74 -9.61 5.98
C GLU A 276 -1.53 -9.79 4.68
N ARG A 277 -1.60 -8.74 3.87
CA ARG A 277 -2.38 -8.74 2.63
C ARG A 277 -1.90 -7.67 1.65
N THR A 278 -2.26 -7.85 0.40
CA THR A 278 -2.08 -6.88 -0.69
C THR A 278 -3.44 -6.32 -1.11
N SER A 279 -3.46 -5.10 -1.65
CA SER A 279 -4.72 -4.57 -2.20
C SER A 279 -5.11 -5.33 -3.47
N ALA A 280 -6.41 -5.62 -3.59
CA ALA A 280 -6.97 -6.23 -4.80
C ALA A 280 -7.09 -5.22 -5.98
N ILE A 281 -6.97 -3.92 -5.69
CA ILE A 281 -7.18 -2.84 -6.66
C ILE A 281 -5.94 -1.95 -6.66
N ILE A 282 -5.46 -1.64 -7.86
CA ILE A 282 -4.44 -0.62 -8.08
C ILE A 282 -5.12 0.75 -8.05
N GLY A 283 -4.56 1.69 -7.31
CA GLY A 283 -5.08 3.04 -7.20
C GLY A 283 -5.15 3.73 -8.57
N PRO A 284 -6.33 4.17 -9.04
CA PRO A 284 -6.46 4.68 -10.42
C PRO A 284 -5.67 5.97 -10.68
N LYS A 285 -5.41 6.75 -9.63
CA LYS A 285 -4.63 7.99 -9.73
C LYS A 285 -3.15 7.78 -9.49
N SER A 286 -2.79 6.96 -8.51
CA SER A 286 -1.39 6.72 -8.13
C SER A 286 -0.72 5.63 -8.95
N ARG A 287 -1.50 4.70 -9.54
CA ARG A 287 -1.04 3.46 -10.19
C ARG A 287 -0.24 2.53 -9.26
N LEU A 288 -0.38 2.73 -7.96
CA LEU A 288 0.27 1.93 -6.93
C LEU A 288 -0.70 0.89 -6.35
N ALA A 289 -0.20 -0.29 -6.08
CA ALA A 289 -0.83 -1.25 -5.17
C ALA A 289 -0.59 -0.81 -3.72
N ALA A 290 -1.22 -1.45 -2.76
CA ALA A 290 -0.93 -1.21 -1.35
C ALA A 290 -0.66 -2.54 -0.64
N LEU A 291 0.39 -2.57 0.15
CA LEU A 291 0.68 -3.60 1.12
C LEU A 291 0.12 -3.18 2.47
N PHE A 292 -0.46 -4.13 3.17
CA PHE A 292 -0.95 -3.93 4.54
C PHE A 292 -0.14 -4.82 5.46
N LEU A 293 0.53 -4.20 6.43
CA LEU A 293 1.41 -4.88 7.35
C LEU A 293 0.80 -4.86 8.75
N LYS A 294 0.81 -6.02 9.42
CA LYS A 294 0.42 -6.19 10.81
C LYS A 294 1.68 -6.13 11.67
N PHE A 295 1.66 -5.33 12.75
CA PHE A 295 2.73 -5.32 13.75
C PHE A 295 2.80 -6.68 14.45
N ALA A 296 4.01 -7.11 14.82
CA ALA A 296 4.21 -8.32 15.59
C ALA A 296 3.60 -8.15 17.00
N GLU A 297 3.05 -9.23 17.54
CA GLU A 297 2.39 -9.23 18.86
C GLU A 297 3.36 -8.97 20.03
N SER A 298 4.67 -9.03 19.78
CA SER A 298 5.70 -8.72 20.78
C SER A 298 5.78 -7.24 21.16
N HIS A 299 5.13 -6.35 20.42
CA HIS A 299 5.16 -4.92 20.69
C HIS A 299 3.93 -4.49 21.51
N PRO A 300 4.12 -3.88 22.70
CA PRO A 300 3.02 -3.29 23.46
C PRO A 300 2.30 -2.24 22.63
N VAL A 301 0.97 -2.24 22.68
CA VAL A 301 0.14 -1.34 21.86
C VAL A 301 0.43 0.14 22.13
N GLU A 302 0.80 0.47 23.38
CA GLU A 302 1.14 1.82 23.81
C GLU A 302 2.38 2.38 23.13
N THR A 303 3.28 1.51 22.66
CA THR A 303 4.53 1.89 22.00
C THR A 303 4.38 2.03 20.50
N LEU A 304 3.31 1.48 19.92
CA LEU A 304 3.07 1.53 18.49
C LEU A 304 2.94 2.97 17.99
N PRO A 305 3.42 3.26 16.78
CA PRO A 305 3.27 4.59 16.19
C PRO A 305 1.78 4.91 16.01
N ARG A 306 1.42 6.17 16.21
CA ARG A 306 0.03 6.62 16.18
C ARG A 306 -0.55 6.53 14.77
N PRO A 307 -1.84 6.15 14.62
CA PRO A 307 -2.54 6.26 13.35
C PRO A 307 -2.44 7.68 12.77
N GLY A 308 -2.10 7.76 11.48
CA GLY A 308 -1.83 9.01 10.77
C GLY A 308 -0.35 9.37 10.63
N SER A 309 0.57 8.73 11.38
CA SER A 309 2.01 8.95 11.20
C SER A 309 2.56 8.24 9.97
N PHE A 310 3.61 8.81 9.37
CA PHE A 310 4.37 8.17 8.32
C PHE A 310 5.50 7.34 8.92
N VAL A 311 5.86 6.26 8.26
CA VAL A 311 6.89 5.31 8.68
C VAL A 311 7.67 4.81 7.47
N GLU A 312 8.93 4.48 7.69
CA GLU A 312 9.73 3.75 6.71
C GLU A 312 9.49 2.25 6.90
N VAL A 313 9.28 1.54 5.81
CA VAL A 313 8.98 0.11 5.80
C VAL A 313 10.00 -0.59 4.94
N SER A 314 10.79 -1.46 5.53
CA SER A 314 11.77 -2.30 4.85
C SER A 314 11.27 -3.74 4.84
N ILE A 315 10.98 -4.27 3.67
CA ILE A 315 10.42 -5.62 3.49
C ILE A 315 11.52 -6.54 3.00
N ALA A 316 11.71 -7.65 3.71
CA ALA A 316 12.62 -8.70 3.29
C ALA A 316 12.04 -9.46 2.08
N GLY A 317 12.73 -9.38 0.96
CA GLY A 317 12.42 -10.12 -0.26
C GLY A 317 12.95 -11.57 -0.23
N PRO A 318 12.89 -12.28 -1.36
CA PRO A 318 13.52 -13.57 -1.51
C PRO A 318 15.05 -13.45 -1.43
N VAL A 319 15.68 -14.49 -0.95
CA VAL A 319 17.13 -14.68 -1.07
C VAL A 319 17.38 -15.31 -2.43
N HIS A 320 18.28 -14.72 -3.17
CA HIS A 320 18.71 -15.25 -4.47
C HIS A 320 20.15 -15.74 -4.36
N ASP A 321 20.36 -16.97 -4.77
CA ASP A 321 21.68 -17.59 -4.89
C ASP A 321 22.24 -17.32 -6.28
N ASN A 322 23.57 -17.22 -6.39
CA ASN A 322 24.28 -17.07 -7.66
C ASN A 322 23.79 -15.84 -8.45
N VAL A 323 23.86 -14.67 -7.82
CA VAL A 323 23.47 -13.38 -8.39
C VAL A 323 24.63 -12.41 -8.38
N LEU A 324 24.60 -11.43 -9.28
CA LEU A 324 25.59 -10.35 -9.37
C LEU A 324 24.96 -9.03 -8.91
N VAL A 325 25.70 -8.27 -8.14
CA VAL A 325 25.35 -6.88 -7.82
C VAL A 325 26.15 -5.97 -8.75
N LEU A 326 25.45 -5.27 -9.64
CA LEU A 326 26.04 -4.36 -10.60
C LEU A 326 25.85 -2.92 -10.15
N PRO A 327 26.89 -2.08 -10.14
CA PRO A 327 26.71 -0.65 -9.89
C PRO A 327 25.70 -0.07 -10.89
N GLU A 328 24.87 0.88 -10.49
CA GLU A 328 23.91 1.55 -11.40
C GLU A 328 24.60 2.14 -12.63
N SER A 329 25.85 2.60 -12.47
CA SER A 329 26.67 3.14 -13.56
C SER A 329 27.09 2.10 -14.61
N ALA A 330 26.93 0.80 -14.36
CA ALA A 330 27.14 -0.25 -15.34
C ALA A 330 25.92 -0.47 -16.25
N MET A 331 24.73 -0.09 -15.78
CA MET A 331 23.50 -0.23 -16.55
C MET A 331 23.40 0.84 -17.64
N GLN A 332 23.21 0.40 -18.88
CA GLN A 332 23.03 1.27 -20.05
C GLN A 332 21.55 1.44 -20.37
N ASP A 333 21.27 2.30 -21.34
CA ASP A 333 19.91 2.48 -21.86
C ASP A 333 19.27 1.13 -22.24
N ARG A 334 17.99 0.95 -21.88
CA ARG A 334 17.20 -0.28 -22.09
C ARG A 334 17.58 -1.49 -21.24
N GLY A 335 18.30 -1.30 -20.13
CA GLY A 335 18.61 -2.39 -19.20
C GLY A 335 19.67 -3.39 -19.70
N SER A 336 20.55 -2.97 -20.63
CA SER A 336 21.71 -3.75 -21.07
C SER A 336 22.97 -3.33 -20.33
N VAL A 337 23.97 -4.18 -20.36
CA VAL A 337 25.32 -3.93 -19.88
C VAL A 337 26.33 -4.25 -20.96
N TRP A 338 27.48 -3.54 -20.96
CA TRP A 338 28.60 -3.89 -21.83
C TRP A 338 29.55 -4.81 -21.08
N VAL A 339 29.81 -5.98 -21.63
CA VAL A 339 30.78 -6.97 -21.15
C VAL A 339 32.00 -6.94 -22.07
N VAL A 340 33.18 -6.96 -21.50
CA VAL A 340 34.41 -7.16 -22.26
C VAL A 340 34.69 -8.67 -22.28
N ASP A 341 34.74 -9.27 -23.47
CA ASP A 341 35.07 -10.69 -23.61
C ASP A 341 36.57 -10.95 -23.40
N ASP A 342 36.96 -12.21 -23.32
CA ASP A 342 38.37 -12.61 -23.17
C ASP A 342 39.28 -12.15 -24.34
N GLY A 343 38.68 -11.79 -25.47
CA GLY A 343 39.35 -11.21 -26.64
C GLY A 343 39.54 -9.68 -26.57
N GLY A 344 39.02 -9.02 -25.54
CA GLY A 344 39.04 -7.56 -25.39
C GLY A 344 38.05 -6.85 -26.30
N THR A 345 36.94 -7.45 -26.63
CA THR A 345 35.88 -6.85 -27.44
C THR A 345 34.58 -6.68 -26.64
N LEU A 346 33.83 -5.61 -26.94
CA LEU A 346 32.57 -5.32 -26.27
C LEU A 346 31.44 -6.22 -26.79
N GLN A 347 30.70 -6.81 -25.86
CA GLN A 347 29.45 -7.52 -26.10
C GLN A 347 28.31 -6.87 -25.30
N ALA A 348 27.16 -6.69 -25.93
CA ALA A 348 25.97 -6.20 -25.24
C ALA A 348 25.21 -7.40 -24.65
N VAL A 349 25.04 -7.42 -23.33
CA VAL A 349 24.27 -8.44 -22.60
C VAL A 349 23.07 -7.73 -21.96
N ALA A 350 21.89 -8.34 -22.05
CA ALA A 350 20.69 -7.90 -21.34
C ALA A 350 20.41 -8.87 -20.19
N PRO A 351 20.96 -8.60 -19.00
CA PRO A 351 20.79 -9.48 -17.86
C PRO A 351 19.35 -9.40 -17.34
N GLN A 352 18.86 -10.49 -16.75
CA GLN A 352 17.59 -10.49 -16.06
C GLN A 352 17.73 -9.75 -14.74
N VAL A 353 17.07 -8.58 -14.62
CA VAL A 353 17.03 -7.80 -13.39
C VAL A 353 16.10 -8.46 -12.39
N LEU A 354 16.61 -8.74 -11.19
CA LEU A 354 15.87 -9.35 -10.09
C LEU A 354 15.39 -8.31 -9.07
N GLY A 355 16.03 -7.13 -9.05
CA GLY A 355 15.64 -6.02 -8.17
C GLY A 355 16.78 -5.03 -7.95
N HIS A 356 16.56 -4.11 -7.00
CA HIS A 356 17.56 -3.13 -6.58
C HIS A 356 17.98 -3.44 -5.14
N VAL A 357 19.26 -3.26 -4.83
CA VAL A 357 19.85 -3.49 -3.52
C VAL A 357 20.75 -2.32 -3.15
N ASP A 358 21.14 -2.23 -1.87
CA ASP A 358 22.16 -1.26 -1.47
C ASP A 358 23.45 -1.53 -2.26
N GLY A 359 23.85 -0.57 -3.09
CA GLY A 359 25.05 -0.69 -3.94
C GLY A 359 24.80 -0.94 -5.41
N GLY A 360 23.54 -1.16 -5.86
CA GLY A 360 23.25 -1.26 -7.29
C GLY A 360 22.07 -2.17 -7.68
N VAL A 361 22.15 -2.72 -8.86
CA VAL A 361 21.13 -3.56 -9.48
C VAL A 361 21.49 -5.03 -9.30
N LEU A 362 20.57 -5.81 -8.75
CA LEU A 362 20.70 -7.26 -8.61
C LEU A 362 20.25 -7.94 -9.90
N VAL A 363 21.14 -8.74 -10.48
CA VAL A 363 20.87 -9.48 -11.71
C VAL A 363 21.20 -10.96 -11.55
N GLU A 364 20.56 -11.81 -12.33
CA GLU A 364 20.94 -13.23 -12.43
C GLU A 364 22.38 -13.34 -12.95
N ALA A 365 23.17 -14.28 -12.42
CA ALA A 365 24.55 -14.44 -12.83
C ALA A 365 24.65 -14.84 -14.30
N PHE A 366 25.53 -14.18 -15.02
CA PHE A 366 25.90 -14.45 -16.40
C PHE A 366 27.41 -14.39 -16.56
N ASP A 367 27.92 -14.81 -17.71
CA ASP A 367 29.35 -14.74 -17.98
C ASP A 367 29.80 -13.29 -18.11
N VAL A 368 30.68 -12.88 -17.22
CA VAL A 368 31.19 -11.49 -17.15
C VAL A 368 32.49 -11.27 -17.95
N GLY A 369 33.04 -12.34 -18.55
CA GLY A 369 34.30 -12.27 -19.31
C GLY A 369 35.43 -11.58 -18.54
N ALA A 370 36.12 -10.65 -19.20
CA ALA A 370 37.18 -9.82 -18.59
C ALA A 370 36.61 -8.71 -17.67
N GLY A 371 35.30 -8.45 -17.68
CA GLY A 371 34.63 -7.51 -16.78
C GLY A 371 33.49 -6.75 -17.43
N ILE A 372 32.72 -6.08 -16.60
CA ILE A 372 31.55 -5.26 -16.98
C ILE A 372 31.97 -3.79 -16.99
N VAL A 373 31.70 -3.08 -18.10
CA VAL A 373 32.04 -1.67 -18.26
C VAL A 373 31.20 -0.80 -17.35
N VAL A 374 31.84 0.08 -16.61
CA VAL A 374 31.23 1.04 -15.69
C VAL A 374 31.32 2.45 -16.30
N GLY A 375 30.23 3.19 -16.20
CA GLY A 375 30.12 4.54 -16.73
C GLY A 375 29.59 4.60 -18.17
N SER A 376 29.34 5.82 -18.65
CA SER A 376 28.83 6.02 -20.01
C SER A 376 29.99 6.02 -21.04
N PHE A 377 29.95 5.10 -21.97
CA PHE A 377 30.91 5.05 -23.05
C PHE A 377 30.24 5.48 -24.37
N ARG A 378 30.53 6.70 -24.83
CA ARG A 378 29.99 7.21 -26.08
C ARG A 378 30.63 6.53 -27.28
N GLY A 379 29.80 5.88 -28.12
CA GLY A 379 30.28 5.16 -29.29
C GLY A 379 30.49 3.68 -29.08
N ALA A 380 30.03 3.13 -27.91
CA ALA A 380 29.99 1.69 -27.69
C ALA A 380 29.19 0.99 -28.79
N ARG A 381 29.75 -0.06 -29.35
CA ARG A 381 29.11 -0.93 -30.34
C ARG A 381 29.65 -2.35 -30.16
N GLU A 382 28.83 -3.29 -30.50
CA GLU A 382 29.18 -4.72 -30.45
C GLU A 382 30.41 -5.02 -31.28
N GLY A 383 31.37 -5.76 -30.73
CA GLY A 383 32.62 -6.09 -31.41
C GLY A 383 33.70 -4.99 -31.40
N LEU A 384 33.50 -3.88 -30.71
CA LEU A 384 34.51 -2.84 -30.57
C LEU A 384 35.64 -3.32 -29.67
N ALA A 385 36.90 -3.33 -30.17
CA ALA A 385 38.07 -3.66 -29.36
C ALA A 385 38.37 -2.52 -28.37
N VAL A 386 38.55 -2.85 -27.10
CA VAL A 386 38.79 -1.93 -25.99
C VAL A 386 40.02 -2.37 -25.19
N GLU A 387 40.60 -1.45 -24.45
CA GLU A 387 41.63 -1.71 -23.46
C GLU A 387 41.01 -1.59 -22.07
N VAL A 388 41.16 -2.66 -21.29
CA VAL A 388 40.61 -2.71 -19.93
C VAL A 388 41.49 -1.92 -18.98
N SER A 389 40.90 -0.99 -18.25
CA SER A 389 41.51 -0.32 -17.11
C SER A 389 40.68 -0.62 -15.88
N ASP A 390 41.31 -1.12 -14.82
CA ASP A 390 40.60 -1.37 -13.55
C ASP A 390 39.94 -0.07 -13.05
N ALA A 391 38.67 -0.13 -12.74
CA ALA A 391 38.00 0.99 -12.10
C ALA A 391 38.59 1.19 -10.71
N PRO A 392 38.92 2.43 -10.29
CA PRO A 392 39.31 2.66 -8.91
C PRO A 392 38.15 2.19 -8.01
N ALA A 393 38.50 1.37 -7.01
CA ALA A 393 37.52 0.92 -6.01
C ALA A 393 36.85 2.16 -5.40
N SER A 394 35.53 2.26 -5.55
CA SER A 394 34.73 3.32 -4.90
C SER A 394 34.80 3.10 -3.39
N GLU A 395 35.39 4.06 -2.66
CA GLU A 395 35.25 4.18 -1.21
C GLU A 395 33.80 4.38 -0.75
#